data_938cf930dc4c7e7e2220e47a2ab8e043
#
_entry.id   938cf930dc4c7e7e2220e47a2ab8e043
#
_cell.length_a   1.000
_cell.length_b   1.000
_cell.length_c   1.000
_cell.angle_alpha   90.00
_cell.angle_beta   90.00
_cell.angle_gamma   90.00
#
_symmetry.space_group_name_H-M   'P 1'
#
loop_
_entity.id
_entity.type
_entity.pdbx_description
1 polymer ?
#
loop_
_entity_poly.entity_id
_entity_poly.type
_entity_poly.pdbx_seq_one_letter_code
_entity_poly.pdbx_strand_id
1 'polypeptide(L)'
;MDKRQFLEAVTEQIRFEKAREMISDELENHIEDQKEAFMSEGISETESYQKAIEDMGDPVEVGISLDRIHRPKMEWKMILLVLGLSILGLFFQYVMFKDMGSESYPYNINSQCVYIMIGLAVMMFFCFFDYTRIGLWGKTGAAVLLLLLLYSYFGGLSVFGQRGYLRVGGLSVSLRQLIYLYIPFYGGILYSYKNQGRKGFTKSMVWSVLPVVLVLKLPDLSTAGSLMLIMLIQVCFITRKGWFGEWKKKLAFVVSAVIGLPVFLVLYFVFFGAEYQKARLFSVFNTAGDQSYQINMARNLISGSKWIGEGRLNAKGFLPAAASDYIVTYVMSYYGILAVIVLLA
;
A
#
# COMPACT_ATOMS: atom_id res chain seq x y z
N MET A 1 10.15 37.62 -30.08
CA MET A 1 10.82 36.47 -29.45
C MET A 1 10.48 35.24 -30.27
N ASP A 2 11.46 34.36 -30.53
CA ASP A 2 11.19 33.12 -31.28
C ASP A 2 10.59 32.04 -30.34
N LYS A 3 9.81 31.13 -30.89
CA LYS A 3 9.17 29.99 -30.18
C LYS A 3 10.18 29.24 -29.29
N ARG A 4 11.34 28.91 -29.83
CA ARG A 4 12.39 28.21 -29.12
C ARG A 4 12.88 28.99 -27.91
N GLN A 5 13.10 30.27 -28.08
CA GLN A 5 13.52 31.17 -26.98
C GLN A 5 12.44 31.28 -25.90
N PHE A 6 11.17 31.32 -26.30
CA PHE A 6 10.04 31.33 -25.36
C PHE A 6 10.01 30.04 -24.52
N LEU A 7 10.05 28.88 -25.19
CA LEU A 7 10.01 27.57 -24.52
C LEU A 7 11.24 27.35 -23.61
N GLU A 8 12.43 27.77 -24.04
CA GLU A 8 13.65 27.71 -23.25
C GLU A 8 13.51 28.60 -21.99
N ALA A 9 13.05 29.84 -22.13
CA ALA A 9 12.86 30.77 -21.01
C ALA A 9 11.82 30.28 -20.00
N VAL A 10 10.71 29.66 -20.45
CA VAL A 10 9.71 29.02 -19.59
C VAL A 10 10.31 27.82 -18.85
N THR A 11 10.99 26.93 -19.58
CA THR A 11 11.51 25.68 -19.00
C THR A 11 12.66 25.91 -18.03
N GLU A 12 13.44 26.98 -18.18
CA GLU A 12 14.46 27.39 -17.19
C GLU A 12 13.87 27.71 -15.81
N GLN A 13 12.63 28.24 -15.75
CA GLN A 13 11.96 28.54 -14.49
C GLN A 13 11.45 27.28 -13.77
N ILE A 14 11.32 26.16 -14.47
CA ILE A 14 10.76 24.93 -13.91
C ILE A 14 11.85 24.12 -13.21
N ARG A 15 11.74 23.98 -11.88
CA ARG A 15 12.70 23.24 -11.05
C ARG A 15 12.58 21.72 -11.22
N PHE A 16 11.38 21.23 -11.48
CA PHE A 16 11.12 19.79 -11.63
C PHE A 16 11.48 19.35 -13.06
N GLU A 17 12.68 18.84 -13.23
CA GLU A 17 13.30 18.47 -14.50
C GLU A 17 12.42 17.56 -15.38
N LYS A 18 11.71 16.61 -14.77
CA LYS A 18 10.80 15.68 -15.48
C LYS A 18 9.54 16.35 -16.05
N ALA A 19 9.13 17.48 -15.49
CA ALA A 19 7.99 18.23 -16.00
C ALA A 19 8.37 19.11 -17.21
N ARG A 20 9.66 19.44 -17.36
CA ARG A 20 10.13 20.35 -18.41
C ARG A 20 9.76 19.88 -19.80
N GLU A 21 10.04 18.61 -20.11
CA GLU A 21 9.75 18.04 -21.44
C GLU A 21 8.24 18.04 -21.73
N MET A 22 7.45 17.55 -20.78
CA MET A 22 5.99 17.48 -20.90
C MET A 22 5.36 18.89 -21.07
N ILE A 23 5.83 19.85 -20.26
CA ILE A 23 5.34 21.24 -20.34
C ILE A 23 5.78 21.92 -21.63
N SER A 24 7.01 21.67 -22.08
CA SER A 24 7.48 22.16 -23.37
C SER A 24 6.61 21.67 -24.53
N ASP A 25 6.31 20.38 -24.56
CA ASP A 25 5.45 19.76 -25.59
C ASP A 25 4.01 20.33 -25.54
N GLU A 26 3.47 20.52 -24.34
CA GLU A 26 2.12 21.05 -24.13
C GLU A 26 2.03 22.53 -24.60
N LEU A 27 3.02 23.35 -24.23
CA LEU A 27 3.09 24.74 -24.68
C LEU A 27 3.34 24.86 -26.19
N GLU A 28 4.18 23.99 -26.75
CA GLU A 28 4.40 23.94 -28.19
C GLU A 28 3.12 23.66 -28.96
N ASN A 29 2.34 22.66 -28.53
CA ASN A 29 1.05 22.35 -29.11
C ASN A 29 0.07 23.51 -28.96
N HIS A 30 0.06 24.19 -27.82
CA HIS A 30 -0.83 25.32 -27.57
C HIS A 30 -0.51 26.52 -28.46
N ILE A 31 0.78 26.81 -28.69
CA ILE A 31 1.21 27.85 -29.62
C ILE A 31 0.80 27.50 -31.06
N GLU A 32 0.93 26.24 -31.45
CA GLU A 32 0.55 25.79 -32.79
C GLU A 32 -0.97 25.88 -33.01
N ASP A 33 -1.77 25.45 -32.03
CA ASP A 33 -3.24 25.57 -32.06
C ASP A 33 -3.70 27.02 -32.16
N GLN A 34 -3.09 27.94 -31.41
CA GLN A 34 -3.40 29.38 -31.51
C GLN A 34 -2.97 29.98 -32.84
N LYS A 35 -1.81 29.59 -33.37
CA LYS A 35 -1.36 30.00 -34.69
C LYS A 35 -2.38 29.60 -35.78
N GLU A 36 -2.84 28.35 -35.71
CA GLU A 36 -3.86 27.85 -36.68
C GLU A 36 -5.17 28.64 -36.56
N ALA A 37 -5.58 29.01 -35.33
CA ALA A 37 -6.76 29.83 -35.10
C ALA A 37 -6.62 31.21 -35.76
N PHE A 38 -5.50 31.90 -35.57
CA PHE A 38 -5.24 33.21 -36.19
C PHE A 38 -5.10 33.15 -37.73
N MET A 39 -4.53 32.07 -38.26
CA MET A 39 -4.50 31.85 -39.71
C MET A 39 -5.89 31.66 -40.27
N SER A 40 -6.81 31.03 -39.56
CA SER A 40 -8.22 30.85 -39.96
C SER A 40 -8.98 32.19 -40.01
N GLU A 41 -8.53 33.19 -39.24
CA GLU A 41 -9.03 34.60 -39.25
C GLU A 41 -8.43 35.45 -40.40
N GLY A 42 -7.54 34.84 -41.22
CA GLY A 42 -6.95 35.53 -42.39
C GLY A 42 -5.66 36.28 -42.10
N ILE A 43 -5.03 36.09 -40.96
CA ILE A 43 -3.74 36.68 -40.62
C ILE A 43 -2.62 35.87 -41.29
N SER A 44 -1.55 36.54 -41.70
CA SER A 44 -0.40 35.86 -42.31
C SER A 44 0.29 34.93 -41.35
N GLU A 45 0.92 33.85 -41.84
CA GLU A 45 1.57 32.84 -41.02
C GLU A 45 2.59 33.42 -40.03
N THR A 46 3.41 34.37 -40.48
CA THR A 46 4.43 35.00 -39.62
C THR A 46 3.83 35.88 -38.55
N GLU A 47 2.78 36.62 -38.83
CA GLU A 47 2.05 37.45 -37.84
C GLU A 47 1.25 36.58 -36.86
N SER A 48 0.60 35.53 -37.33
CA SER A 48 -0.14 34.57 -36.49
C SER A 48 0.77 33.94 -35.46
N TYR A 49 2.00 33.62 -35.86
CA TYR A 49 2.99 33.02 -35.00
C TYR A 49 3.47 33.99 -33.88
N GLN A 50 3.78 35.24 -34.26
CA GLN A 50 4.18 36.27 -33.29
C GLN A 50 3.06 36.59 -32.31
N LYS A 51 1.84 36.67 -32.80
CA LYS A 51 0.66 36.96 -31.99
C LYS A 51 0.35 35.81 -31.02
N ALA A 52 0.49 34.53 -31.47
CA ALA A 52 0.33 33.39 -30.61
C ALA A 52 1.34 33.36 -29.43
N ILE A 53 2.60 33.77 -29.68
CA ILE A 53 3.60 33.88 -28.61
C ILE A 53 3.32 35.07 -27.69
N GLU A 54 2.88 36.20 -28.22
CA GLU A 54 2.52 37.38 -27.41
C GLU A 54 1.33 37.07 -26.49
N ASP A 55 0.33 36.35 -26.98
CA ASP A 55 -0.86 35.97 -26.20
C ASP A 55 -0.53 35.00 -25.06
N MET A 56 0.57 34.24 -25.16
CA MET A 56 1.04 33.41 -24.05
C MET A 56 1.58 34.21 -22.86
N GLY A 57 1.88 35.49 -23.04
CA GLY A 57 2.37 36.37 -22.00
C GLY A 57 3.87 36.28 -21.73
N ASP A 58 4.29 36.77 -20.57
CA ASP A 58 5.72 36.76 -20.17
C ASP A 58 6.17 35.32 -19.86
N PRO A 59 7.18 34.81 -20.56
CA PRO A 59 7.67 33.44 -20.36
C PRO A 59 8.18 33.20 -18.93
N VAL A 60 8.71 34.22 -18.24
CA VAL A 60 9.16 34.07 -16.85
C VAL A 60 7.98 33.90 -15.91
N GLU A 61 6.92 34.69 -16.06
CA GLU A 61 5.70 34.56 -15.23
C GLU A 61 4.98 33.26 -15.50
N VAL A 62 4.86 32.85 -16.76
CA VAL A 62 4.28 31.59 -17.16
C VAL A 62 5.09 30.42 -16.56
N GLY A 63 6.41 30.46 -16.69
CA GLY A 63 7.30 29.44 -16.13
C GLY A 63 7.20 29.33 -14.61
N ILE A 64 7.17 30.43 -13.88
CA ILE A 64 6.99 30.45 -12.41
C ILE A 64 5.62 29.88 -12.01
N SER A 65 4.56 30.24 -12.75
CA SER A 65 3.22 29.75 -12.47
C SER A 65 3.12 28.23 -12.68
N LEU A 66 3.71 27.71 -13.76
CA LEU A 66 3.78 26.28 -14.08
C LEU A 66 4.67 25.52 -13.08
N ASP A 67 5.81 26.09 -12.64
CA ASP A 67 6.63 25.50 -11.57
C ASP A 67 5.83 25.33 -10.28
N ARG A 68 5.02 26.33 -9.90
CA ARG A 68 4.19 26.27 -8.70
C ARG A 68 3.14 25.14 -8.75
N ILE A 69 2.63 24.84 -9.93
CA ILE A 69 1.63 23.78 -10.14
C ILE A 69 2.28 22.42 -10.17
N HIS A 70 3.39 22.27 -10.91
CA HIS A 70 3.99 20.98 -11.23
C HIS A 70 5.10 20.53 -10.27
N ARG A 71 5.61 21.42 -9.41
CA ARG A 71 6.63 21.03 -8.42
C ARG A 71 6.05 20.03 -7.41
N PRO A 72 6.80 18.98 -7.06
CA PRO A 72 6.41 18.06 -6.02
C PRO A 72 6.17 18.79 -4.71
N LYS A 73 4.96 18.68 -4.16
CA LYS A 73 4.61 19.22 -2.85
C LYS A 73 4.68 18.10 -1.82
N MET A 74 5.41 18.34 -0.74
CA MET A 74 5.44 17.41 0.38
C MET A 74 4.18 17.60 1.22
N GLU A 75 3.44 16.52 1.41
CA GLU A 75 2.22 16.50 2.22
C GLU A 75 2.57 16.41 3.72
N TRP A 76 3.07 17.52 4.28
CA TRP A 76 3.48 17.61 5.69
C TRP A 76 2.38 17.18 6.66
N LYS A 77 1.12 17.41 6.32
CA LYS A 77 -0.03 16.98 7.14
C LYS A 77 -0.05 15.48 7.34
N MET A 78 0.20 14.70 6.28
CA MET A 78 0.26 13.23 6.36
C MET A 78 1.46 12.76 7.18
N ILE A 79 2.63 13.41 7.02
CA ILE A 79 3.83 13.06 7.78
C ILE A 79 3.60 13.33 9.28
N LEU A 80 3.04 14.49 9.63
CA LEU A 80 2.71 14.83 11.02
C LEU A 80 1.66 13.89 11.60
N LEU A 81 0.66 13.47 10.82
CA LEU A 81 -0.34 12.49 11.25
C LEU A 81 0.32 11.15 11.58
N VAL A 82 1.17 10.63 10.70
CA VAL A 82 1.88 9.36 10.94
C VAL A 82 2.79 9.46 12.16
N LEU A 83 3.50 10.56 12.32
CA LEU A 83 4.36 10.83 13.49
C LEU A 83 3.52 10.88 14.77
N GLY A 84 2.41 11.59 14.77
CA GLY A 84 1.49 11.70 15.91
C GLY A 84 0.92 10.34 16.31
N LEU A 85 0.44 9.54 15.34
CA LEU A 85 -0.05 8.18 15.58
C LEU A 85 1.05 7.25 16.11
N SER A 86 2.28 7.40 15.62
CA SER A 86 3.42 6.60 16.10
C SER A 86 3.77 6.92 17.56
N ILE A 87 3.78 8.20 17.93
CA ILE A 87 4.01 8.66 19.31
C ILE A 87 2.87 8.18 20.22
N LEU A 88 1.63 8.30 19.76
CA LEU A 88 0.46 7.85 20.51
C LEU A 88 0.50 6.33 20.73
N GLY A 89 0.89 5.56 19.71
CA GLY A 89 1.08 4.11 19.82
C GLY A 89 2.16 3.74 20.84
N LEU A 90 3.31 4.42 20.84
CA LEU A 90 4.37 4.24 21.84
C LEU A 90 3.89 4.59 23.25
N PHE A 91 3.13 5.66 23.39
CA PHE A 91 2.56 6.06 24.67
C PHE A 91 1.67 4.96 25.24
N PHE A 92 0.74 4.42 24.48
CA PHE A 92 -0.10 3.30 24.92
C PHE A 92 0.71 2.06 25.25
N GLN A 93 1.69 1.70 24.44
CA GLN A 93 2.57 0.57 24.72
C GLN A 93 3.38 0.77 26.02
N TYR A 94 3.86 1.98 26.27
CA TYR A 94 4.55 2.32 27.52
C TYR A 94 3.63 2.19 28.73
N VAL A 95 2.41 2.71 28.65
CA VAL A 95 1.42 2.59 29.72
C VAL A 95 1.10 1.12 29.99
N MET A 96 0.87 0.32 28.95
CA MET A 96 0.64 -1.12 29.09
C MET A 96 1.83 -1.84 29.73
N PHE A 97 3.05 -1.49 29.34
CA PHE A 97 4.28 -2.03 29.95
C PHE A 97 4.33 -1.74 31.45
N LYS A 98 3.98 -0.52 31.86
CA LYS A 98 3.94 -0.12 33.25
C LYS A 98 2.86 -0.88 34.05
N ASP A 99 1.69 -1.08 33.45
CA ASP A 99 0.55 -1.75 34.05
C ASP A 99 0.73 -3.26 34.19
N MET A 100 1.30 -3.92 33.14
CA MET A 100 1.48 -5.37 33.10
C MET A 100 2.77 -5.84 33.78
N GLY A 101 3.74 -4.96 33.96
CA GLY A 101 5.08 -5.26 34.47
C GLY A 101 6.01 -5.88 33.41
N SER A 102 7.31 -5.76 33.63
CA SER A 102 8.34 -6.17 32.66
C SER A 102 8.35 -7.67 32.35
N GLU A 103 7.88 -8.51 33.26
CA GLU A 103 7.85 -9.98 33.04
C GLU A 103 6.65 -10.44 32.21
N SER A 104 5.55 -9.72 32.28
CA SER A 104 4.30 -10.08 31.58
C SER A 104 4.12 -9.38 30.23
N TYR A 105 4.87 -8.30 29.97
CA TYR A 105 4.78 -7.56 28.73
C TYR A 105 5.63 -8.22 27.63
N PRO A 106 5.02 -8.64 26.50
CA PRO A 106 5.70 -9.50 25.52
C PRO A 106 6.70 -8.75 24.61
N TYR A 107 6.74 -7.42 24.65
CA TYR A 107 7.54 -6.62 23.75
C TYR A 107 8.58 -5.77 24.48
N ASN A 108 9.74 -5.59 23.83
CA ASN A 108 10.77 -4.67 24.31
C ASN A 108 10.48 -3.26 23.74
N ILE A 109 10.19 -2.29 24.62
CA ILE A 109 9.88 -0.91 24.23
C ILE A 109 11.03 -0.26 23.47
N ASN A 110 12.28 -0.52 23.87
CA ASN A 110 13.45 0.02 23.16
C ASN A 110 13.49 -0.46 21.70
N SER A 111 13.18 -1.73 21.48
CA SER A 111 13.08 -2.28 20.12
C SER A 111 11.95 -1.64 19.32
N GLN A 112 10.82 -1.34 19.94
CA GLN A 112 9.71 -0.63 19.30
C GLN A 112 10.11 0.80 18.88
N CYS A 113 10.81 1.52 19.73
CA CYS A 113 11.36 2.84 19.37
C CYS A 113 12.27 2.75 18.14
N VAL A 114 13.18 1.76 18.11
CA VAL A 114 14.08 1.54 16.97
C VAL A 114 13.28 1.21 15.70
N TYR A 115 12.27 0.35 15.77
CA TYR A 115 11.44 0.03 14.59
C TYR A 115 10.66 1.23 14.07
N ILE A 116 10.14 2.08 14.95
CA ILE A 116 9.45 3.32 14.53
C ILE A 116 10.44 4.28 13.88
N MET A 117 11.63 4.46 14.45
CA MET A 117 12.67 5.30 13.84
C MET A 117 13.07 4.81 12.45
N ILE A 118 13.28 3.49 12.29
CA ILE A 118 13.56 2.89 10.98
C ILE A 118 12.37 3.11 10.04
N GLY A 119 11.16 2.88 10.49
CA GLY A 119 9.94 3.09 9.69
C GLY A 119 9.80 4.53 9.20
N LEU A 120 10.02 5.52 10.08
CA LEU A 120 10.00 6.93 9.72
C LEU A 120 11.13 7.29 8.73
N ALA A 121 12.33 6.75 8.92
CA ALA A 121 13.45 6.96 7.99
C ALA A 121 13.14 6.38 6.59
N VAL A 122 12.58 5.17 6.54
CA VAL A 122 12.12 4.54 5.29
C VAL A 122 10.99 5.34 4.65
N MET A 123 10.02 5.81 5.43
CA MET A 123 8.95 6.68 4.93
C MET A 123 9.51 7.96 4.30
N MET A 124 10.43 8.65 4.99
CA MET A 124 11.09 9.85 4.46
C MET A 124 11.88 9.55 3.19
N PHE A 125 12.61 8.43 3.15
CA PHE A 125 13.30 7.99 1.93
C PHE A 125 12.33 7.87 0.75
N PHE A 126 11.17 7.20 0.93
CA PHE A 126 10.18 7.04 -0.14
C PHE A 126 9.45 8.34 -0.51
N CYS A 127 9.38 9.35 0.37
CA CYS A 127 8.85 10.67 0.01
C CYS A 127 9.71 11.38 -1.05
N PHE A 128 11.03 11.13 -1.05
CA PHE A 128 11.96 11.69 -2.04
C PHE A 128 12.25 10.73 -3.20
N PHE A 129 11.87 9.45 -3.04
CA PHE A 129 12.15 8.44 -4.04
C PHE A 129 11.17 8.52 -5.21
N ASP A 130 11.71 8.50 -6.41
CA ASP A 130 10.89 8.50 -7.61
C ASP A 130 10.22 7.13 -7.83
N TYR A 131 8.94 7.07 -7.54
CA TYR A 131 8.14 5.85 -7.68
C TYR A 131 8.08 5.31 -9.13
N THR A 132 8.34 6.13 -10.15
CA THR A 132 8.37 5.66 -11.54
C THR A 132 9.50 4.66 -11.78
N ARG A 133 10.59 4.76 -11.01
CA ARG A 133 11.69 3.80 -11.03
C ARG A 133 11.26 2.41 -10.54
N ILE A 134 10.32 2.35 -9.60
CA ILE A 134 9.73 1.07 -9.15
C ILE A 134 9.07 0.35 -10.34
N GLY A 135 8.41 1.10 -11.22
CA GLY A 135 7.82 0.56 -12.43
C GLY A 135 8.84 -0.07 -13.38
N LEU A 136 10.00 0.59 -13.57
CA LEU A 136 11.09 0.08 -14.41
C LEU A 136 11.70 -1.20 -13.81
N TRP A 137 11.82 -1.28 -12.50
CA TRP A 137 12.40 -2.42 -11.77
C TRP A 137 11.35 -3.48 -11.41
N GLY A 138 10.12 -3.37 -11.91
CA GLY A 138 9.00 -4.23 -11.53
C GLY A 138 9.31 -5.72 -11.61
N LYS A 139 9.85 -6.21 -12.73
CA LYS A 139 10.20 -7.64 -12.90
C LYS A 139 11.38 -8.07 -12.02
N THR A 140 12.42 -7.24 -11.94
CA THR A 140 13.62 -7.54 -11.15
C THR A 140 13.28 -7.55 -9.66
N GLY A 141 12.59 -6.52 -9.15
CA GLY A 141 12.17 -6.44 -7.75
C GLY A 141 11.24 -7.59 -7.35
N ALA A 142 10.26 -7.91 -8.21
CA ALA A 142 9.39 -9.05 -8.01
C ALA A 142 10.17 -10.38 -7.97
N ALA A 143 11.11 -10.59 -8.90
CA ALA A 143 11.94 -11.79 -8.93
C ALA A 143 12.81 -11.93 -7.66
N VAL A 144 13.41 -10.84 -7.20
CA VAL A 144 14.21 -10.83 -5.95
C VAL A 144 13.34 -11.23 -4.75
N LEU A 145 12.12 -10.67 -4.63
CA LEU A 145 11.19 -11.04 -3.55
C LEU A 145 10.79 -12.51 -3.62
N LEU A 146 10.53 -13.04 -4.81
CA LEU A 146 10.21 -14.47 -4.99
C LEU A 146 11.40 -15.36 -4.61
N LEU A 147 12.63 -14.98 -4.96
CA LEU A 147 13.83 -15.70 -4.57
C LEU A 147 14.04 -15.68 -3.05
N LEU A 148 13.81 -14.54 -2.40
CA LEU A 148 13.87 -14.43 -0.95
C LEU A 148 12.83 -15.31 -0.26
N LEU A 149 11.60 -15.37 -0.79
CA LEU A 149 10.57 -16.30 -0.29
C LEU A 149 10.99 -17.76 -0.47
N LEU A 150 11.52 -18.10 -1.64
CA LEU A 150 11.99 -19.44 -1.91
C LEU A 150 13.14 -19.83 -0.98
N TYR A 151 14.10 -18.92 -0.79
CA TYR A 151 15.18 -19.11 0.18
C TYR A 151 14.62 -19.33 1.60
N SER A 152 13.64 -18.57 2.03
CA SER A 152 13.06 -18.70 3.37
C SER A 152 12.32 -20.03 3.57
N TYR A 153 11.81 -20.62 2.51
CA TYR A 153 11.17 -21.94 2.56
C TYR A 153 12.20 -23.05 2.85
N PHE A 154 13.38 -22.98 2.23
CA PHE A 154 14.41 -24.00 2.38
C PHE A 154 15.35 -23.75 3.57
N GLY A 155 15.75 -22.50 3.83
CA GLY A 155 16.77 -22.13 4.81
C GLY A 155 16.34 -21.13 5.86
N GLY A 156 15.05 -20.71 5.86
CA GLY A 156 14.56 -19.71 6.79
C GLY A 156 14.43 -20.19 8.23
N LEU A 157 14.62 -19.26 9.17
CA LEU A 157 14.38 -19.53 10.58
C LEU A 157 12.89 -19.76 10.86
N SER A 158 12.62 -20.68 11.77
CA SER A 158 11.28 -20.84 12.33
C SER A 158 11.21 -20.07 13.66
N VAL A 159 10.29 -19.12 13.75
CA VAL A 159 9.96 -18.38 14.98
C VAL A 159 8.56 -18.78 15.41
N PHE A 160 8.38 -19.26 16.61
CA PHE A 160 7.11 -19.81 17.12
C PHE A 160 6.49 -20.90 16.19
N GLY A 161 7.31 -21.76 15.63
CA GLY A 161 6.86 -22.83 14.71
C GLY A 161 6.48 -22.35 13.30
N GLN A 162 6.60 -21.09 13.01
CA GLN A 162 6.31 -20.49 11.70
C GLN A 162 7.61 -20.20 10.94
N ARG A 163 7.74 -20.79 9.75
CA ARG A 163 8.84 -20.51 8.82
C ARG A 163 8.61 -19.18 8.10
N GLY A 164 9.68 -18.61 7.53
CA GLY A 164 9.56 -17.40 6.73
C GLY A 164 10.19 -16.15 7.41
N TYR A 165 11.12 -16.37 8.32
CA TYR A 165 11.92 -15.29 8.92
C TYR A 165 13.36 -15.33 8.43
N LEU A 166 13.91 -14.14 8.16
CA LEU A 166 15.33 -13.93 7.92
C LEU A 166 15.95 -13.22 9.12
N ARG A 167 17.16 -13.62 9.51
CA ARG A 167 17.93 -12.92 10.51
C ARG A 167 18.97 -12.04 9.83
N VAL A 168 18.89 -10.75 10.06
CA VAL A 168 19.81 -9.75 9.53
C VAL A 168 20.33 -8.92 10.68
N GLY A 169 21.63 -9.05 11.01
CA GLY A 169 22.25 -8.23 12.06
C GLY A 169 21.60 -8.32 13.44
N GLY A 170 21.02 -9.47 13.82
CA GLY A 170 20.31 -9.64 15.08
C GLY A 170 18.81 -9.31 15.03
N LEU A 171 18.33 -8.71 13.95
CA LEU A 171 16.89 -8.45 13.71
C LEU A 171 16.27 -9.63 12.96
N SER A 172 15.04 -10.01 13.35
CA SER A 172 14.25 -11.03 12.65
C SER A 172 13.26 -10.34 11.73
N VAL A 173 13.47 -10.45 10.42
CA VAL A 173 12.59 -9.86 9.40
C VAL A 173 11.61 -10.91 8.90
N SER A 174 10.32 -10.64 9.00
CA SER A 174 9.27 -11.51 8.47
C SER A 174 9.13 -11.29 6.96
N LEU A 175 9.52 -12.28 6.17
CA LEU A 175 9.35 -12.23 4.72
C LEU A 175 7.89 -12.31 4.28
N ARG A 176 7.03 -12.87 5.12
CA ARG A 176 5.58 -12.89 4.87
C ARG A 176 4.97 -11.49 4.87
N GLN A 177 5.50 -10.58 5.70
CA GLN A 177 5.08 -9.16 5.67
C GLN A 177 5.78 -8.40 4.54
N LEU A 178 7.07 -8.70 4.29
CA LEU A 178 7.83 -8.05 3.25
C LEU A 178 7.26 -8.32 1.84
N ILE A 179 6.56 -9.45 1.63
CA ILE A 179 5.98 -9.81 0.33
C ILE A 179 4.92 -8.80 -0.15
N TYR A 180 4.33 -7.99 0.72
CA TYR A 180 3.42 -6.92 0.28
C TYR A 180 4.12 -5.86 -0.58
N LEU A 181 5.45 -5.75 -0.52
CA LEU A 181 6.23 -4.94 -1.47
C LEU A 181 6.13 -5.47 -2.92
N TYR A 182 5.67 -6.70 -3.10
CA TYR A 182 5.39 -7.24 -4.43
C TYR A 182 4.28 -6.48 -5.16
N ILE A 183 3.34 -5.88 -4.43
CA ILE A 183 2.19 -5.16 -4.99
C ILE A 183 2.61 -3.99 -5.91
N PRO A 184 3.47 -3.04 -5.47
CA PRO A 184 3.94 -1.99 -6.36
C PRO A 184 4.81 -2.52 -7.52
N PHE A 185 5.64 -3.54 -7.31
CA PHE A 185 6.40 -4.17 -8.40
C PHE A 185 5.47 -4.85 -9.41
N TYR A 186 4.38 -5.46 -8.94
CA TYR A 186 3.38 -6.04 -9.82
C TYR A 186 2.68 -4.98 -10.68
N GLY A 187 2.44 -3.79 -10.14
CA GLY A 187 1.99 -2.64 -10.94
C GLY A 187 2.94 -2.32 -12.09
N GLY A 188 4.25 -2.32 -11.86
CA GLY A 188 5.29 -2.15 -12.89
C GLY A 188 5.29 -3.29 -13.92
N ILE A 189 5.09 -4.53 -13.48
CA ILE A 189 4.97 -5.69 -14.38
C ILE A 189 3.75 -5.52 -15.30
N LEU A 190 2.61 -5.12 -14.75
CA LEU A 190 1.39 -4.86 -15.53
C LEU A 190 1.61 -3.77 -16.57
N TYR A 191 2.31 -2.70 -16.20
CA TYR A 191 2.68 -1.62 -17.13
C TYR A 191 3.57 -2.12 -18.26
N SER A 192 4.56 -2.99 -17.96
CA SER A 192 5.44 -3.56 -19.00
C SER A 192 4.72 -4.47 -20.01
N TYR A 193 3.52 -4.94 -19.69
CA TYR A 193 2.68 -5.76 -20.56
C TYR A 193 1.51 -4.99 -21.20
N LYS A 194 1.46 -3.67 -21.04
CA LYS A 194 0.47 -2.79 -21.66
C LYS A 194 0.51 -3.00 -23.19
N ASN A 195 -0.64 -3.00 -23.83
CA ASN A 195 -0.83 -3.16 -25.28
C ASN A 195 -0.38 -4.51 -25.88
N GLN A 196 -0.02 -5.53 -25.07
CA GLN A 196 0.36 -6.86 -25.56
C GLN A 196 -0.84 -7.83 -25.70
N GLY A 197 -2.06 -7.35 -25.62
CA GLY A 197 -3.28 -8.13 -25.81
C GLY A 197 -3.40 -9.38 -24.92
N ARG A 198 -3.76 -10.53 -25.50
CA ARG A 198 -3.92 -11.80 -24.78
C ARG A 198 -2.63 -12.28 -24.11
N LYS A 199 -1.50 -12.17 -24.80
CA LYS A 199 -0.20 -12.61 -24.28
C LYS A 199 0.19 -11.82 -23.02
N GLY A 200 -0.02 -10.51 -23.03
CA GLY A 200 0.22 -9.64 -21.86
C GLY A 200 -0.66 -10.03 -20.67
N PHE A 201 -1.94 -10.25 -20.91
CA PHE A 201 -2.89 -10.69 -19.89
C PHE A 201 -2.46 -12.01 -19.23
N THR A 202 -2.14 -13.04 -20.02
CA THR A 202 -1.73 -14.36 -19.50
C THR A 202 -0.45 -14.27 -18.68
N LYS A 203 0.57 -13.54 -19.19
CA LYS A 203 1.81 -13.31 -18.44
C LYS A 203 1.56 -12.59 -17.11
N SER A 204 0.67 -11.59 -17.10
CA SER A 204 0.28 -10.89 -15.87
C SER A 204 -0.36 -11.84 -14.86
N MET A 205 -1.24 -12.73 -15.29
CA MET A 205 -1.85 -13.75 -14.44
C MET A 205 -0.82 -14.71 -13.85
N VAL A 206 0.18 -15.14 -14.62
CA VAL A 206 1.28 -15.98 -14.11
C VAL A 206 2.03 -15.27 -12.99
N TRP A 207 2.39 -14.00 -13.18
CA TRP A 207 3.06 -13.20 -12.15
C TRP A 207 2.20 -12.98 -10.91
N SER A 208 0.88 -12.98 -11.00
CA SER A 208 0.01 -12.88 -9.82
C SER A 208 -0.09 -14.18 -9.04
N VAL A 209 -0.02 -15.32 -9.69
CA VAL A 209 -0.14 -16.64 -9.04
C VAL A 209 1.15 -17.05 -8.33
N LEU A 210 2.32 -16.72 -8.90
CA LEU A 210 3.63 -17.14 -8.38
C LEU A 210 3.84 -16.81 -6.87
N PRO A 211 3.69 -15.56 -6.41
CA PRO A 211 3.90 -15.23 -4.99
C PRO A 211 2.86 -15.92 -4.09
N VAL A 212 1.63 -16.06 -4.55
CA VAL A 212 0.56 -16.71 -3.80
C VAL A 212 0.90 -18.18 -3.52
N VAL A 213 1.35 -18.92 -4.53
CA VAL A 213 1.75 -20.33 -4.38
C VAL A 213 2.92 -20.46 -3.41
N LEU A 214 3.92 -19.55 -3.47
CA LEU A 214 5.05 -19.59 -2.55
C LEU A 214 4.64 -19.27 -1.10
N VAL A 215 3.76 -18.30 -0.89
CA VAL A 215 3.25 -17.96 0.44
C VAL A 215 2.41 -19.09 1.02
N LEU A 216 1.61 -19.80 0.21
CA LEU A 216 0.87 -20.98 0.64
C LEU A 216 1.79 -22.13 1.10
N LYS A 217 3.01 -22.22 0.57
CA LYS A 217 4.03 -23.17 1.07
C LYS A 217 4.56 -22.80 2.47
N LEU A 218 4.42 -21.55 2.88
CA LEU A 218 4.75 -21.07 4.23
C LEU A 218 3.56 -21.14 5.21
N PRO A 219 2.58 -21.97 5.00
CA PRO A 219 1.21 -22.09 5.49
C PRO A 219 0.58 -20.79 6.04
N ASP A 220 0.64 -19.72 5.25
CA ASP A 220 0.01 -18.44 5.59
C ASP A 220 -1.11 -18.11 4.58
N LEU A 221 -2.30 -18.64 4.86
CA LEU A 221 -3.48 -18.47 4.01
C LEU A 221 -3.97 -17.02 3.98
N SER A 222 -3.83 -16.29 5.09
CA SER A 222 -4.27 -14.90 5.20
C SER A 222 -3.48 -13.98 4.27
N THR A 223 -2.15 -14.07 4.33
CA THR A 223 -1.26 -13.30 3.44
C THR A 223 -1.43 -13.71 1.98
N ALA A 224 -1.56 -15.00 1.69
CA ALA A 224 -1.78 -15.48 0.32
C ALA A 224 -3.11 -14.98 -0.25
N GLY A 225 -4.18 -15.03 0.53
CA GLY A 225 -5.51 -14.59 0.12
C GLY A 225 -5.57 -13.07 -0.11
N SER A 226 -5.04 -12.27 0.82
CA SER A 226 -5.01 -10.82 0.69
C SER A 226 -4.14 -10.36 -0.49
N LEU A 227 -2.97 -10.97 -0.68
CA LEU A 227 -2.09 -10.69 -1.80
C LEU A 227 -2.77 -10.98 -3.14
N MET A 228 -3.38 -12.17 -3.26
CA MET A 228 -4.12 -12.57 -4.47
C MET A 228 -5.26 -11.60 -4.76
N LEU A 229 -6.06 -11.23 -3.75
CA LEU A 229 -7.18 -10.32 -3.90
C LEU A 229 -6.72 -8.95 -4.41
N ILE A 230 -5.68 -8.37 -3.80
CA ILE A 230 -5.15 -7.06 -4.21
C ILE A 230 -4.62 -7.10 -5.65
N MET A 231 -3.87 -8.14 -6.03
CA MET A 231 -3.36 -8.27 -7.39
C MET A 231 -4.48 -8.48 -8.41
N LEU A 232 -5.52 -9.25 -8.10
CA LEU A 232 -6.69 -9.40 -8.98
C LEU A 232 -7.45 -8.08 -9.14
N ILE A 233 -7.58 -7.28 -8.09
CA ILE A 233 -8.18 -5.93 -8.17
C ILE A 233 -7.35 -5.04 -9.11
N GLN A 234 -6.02 -5.07 -9.02
CA GLN A 234 -5.15 -4.32 -9.94
C GLN A 234 -5.38 -4.75 -11.40
N VAL A 235 -5.41 -6.06 -11.67
CA VAL A 235 -5.69 -6.59 -13.02
C VAL A 235 -7.09 -6.19 -13.50
N CYS A 236 -8.09 -6.23 -12.62
CA CYS A 236 -9.46 -5.82 -12.93
C CYS A 236 -9.50 -4.36 -13.39
N PHE A 237 -8.86 -3.46 -12.62
CA PHE A 237 -8.81 -2.03 -12.94
C PHE A 237 -8.12 -1.75 -14.29
N ILE A 238 -6.99 -2.40 -14.55
CA ILE A 238 -6.21 -2.22 -15.78
C ILE A 238 -6.91 -2.83 -16.99
N THR A 239 -7.56 -3.98 -16.81
CA THR A 239 -8.36 -4.62 -17.85
C THR A 239 -9.52 -3.72 -18.26
N ARG A 240 -10.20 -3.08 -17.27
CA ARG A 240 -11.26 -2.10 -17.52
C ARG A 240 -10.76 -0.89 -18.33
N LYS A 241 -9.50 -0.46 -18.12
CA LYS A 241 -8.85 0.60 -18.90
C LYS A 241 -8.45 0.18 -20.32
N GLY A 242 -8.71 -1.06 -20.74
CA GLY A 242 -8.45 -1.54 -22.09
C GLY A 242 -6.99 -1.89 -22.41
N TRP A 243 -6.08 -1.93 -21.42
CA TRP A 243 -4.65 -2.19 -21.67
C TRP A 243 -4.36 -3.52 -22.35
N PHE A 244 -5.26 -4.49 -22.25
CA PHE A 244 -5.11 -5.81 -22.86
C PHE A 244 -6.03 -6.03 -24.09
N GLY A 245 -6.65 -4.97 -24.63
CA GLY A 245 -7.60 -5.06 -25.72
C GLY A 245 -9.00 -5.48 -25.25
N GLU A 246 -9.70 -6.38 -25.97
CA GLU A 246 -11.07 -6.79 -25.60
C GLU A 246 -11.25 -7.03 -24.11
N TRP A 247 -11.86 -6.08 -23.42
CA TRP A 247 -11.87 -6.05 -21.97
C TRP A 247 -13.02 -6.82 -21.33
N LYS A 248 -14.18 -6.91 -22.00
CA LYS A 248 -15.40 -7.48 -21.40
C LYS A 248 -15.24 -8.93 -20.91
N LYS A 249 -14.72 -9.82 -21.79
CA LYS A 249 -14.52 -11.24 -21.44
C LYS A 249 -13.42 -11.42 -20.38
N LYS A 250 -12.32 -10.66 -20.49
CA LYS A 250 -11.21 -10.71 -19.53
C LYS A 250 -11.62 -10.15 -18.18
N LEU A 251 -12.39 -9.06 -18.17
CA LEU A 251 -12.94 -8.48 -16.96
C LEU A 251 -13.89 -9.47 -16.26
N ALA A 252 -14.82 -10.07 -17.01
CA ALA A 252 -15.71 -11.08 -16.46
C ALA A 252 -14.93 -12.25 -15.82
N PHE A 253 -13.85 -12.72 -16.46
CA PHE A 253 -12.96 -13.75 -15.91
C PHE A 253 -12.29 -13.28 -14.61
N VAL A 254 -11.73 -12.08 -14.55
CA VAL A 254 -11.06 -11.57 -13.37
C VAL A 254 -12.06 -11.34 -12.23
N VAL A 255 -13.23 -10.77 -12.50
CA VAL A 255 -14.30 -10.55 -11.51
C VAL A 255 -14.80 -11.89 -10.97
N SER A 256 -15.01 -12.89 -11.85
CA SER A 256 -15.39 -14.23 -11.39
C SER A 256 -14.31 -14.89 -10.55
N ALA A 257 -13.02 -14.64 -10.81
CA ALA A 257 -11.92 -15.11 -9.98
C ALA A 257 -11.86 -14.39 -8.62
N VAL A 258 -12.10 -13.07 -8.59
CA VAL A 258 -12.14 -12.27 -7.34
C VAL A 258 -13.23 -12.76 -6.40
N ILE A 259 -14.41 -13.09 -6.94
CA ILE A 259 -15.55 -13.57 -6.16
C ILE A 259 -15.47 -15.08 -5.94
N GLY A 260 -15.18 -15.82 -7.00
CA GLY A 260 -15.22 -17.28 -7.00
C GLY A 260 -14.10 -17.92 -6.18
N LEU A 261 -12.90 -17.34 -6.15
CA LEU A 261 -11.79 -17.92 -5.40
C LEU A 261 -12.02 -17.94 -3.88
N PRO A 262 -12.44 -16.85 -3.22
CA PRO A 262 -12.80 -16.88 -1.80
C PRO A 262 -13.96 -17.86 -1.51
N VAL A 263 -14.99 -17.85 -2.34
CA VAL A 263 -16.13 -18.77 -2.20
C VAL A 263 -15.66 -20.22 -2.33
N PHE A 264 -14.85 -20.52 -3.35
CA PHE A 264 -14.27 -21.84 -3.55
C PHE A 264 -13.41 -22.27 -2.35
N LEU A 265 -12.57 -21.39 -1.82
CA LEU A 265 -11.74 -21.69 -0.65
C LEU A 265 -12.60 -21.98 0.58
N VAL A 266 -13.62 -21.19 0.85
CA VAL A 266 -14.55 -21.43 1.96
C VAL A 266 -15.22 -22.80 1.78
N LEU A 267 -15.78 -23.10 0.61
CA LEU A 267 -16.41 -24.38 0.32
C LEU A 267 -15.40 -25.54 0.44
N TYR A 268 -14.19 -25.37 -0.10
CA TYR A 268 -13.15 -26.37 0.02
C TYR A 268 -12.82 -26.70 1.50
N PHE A 269 -12.65 -25.68 2.35
CA PHE A 269 -12.39 -25.92 3.77
C PHE A 269 -13.57 -26.50 4.52
N VAL A 270 -14.79 -26.14 4.16
CA VAL A 270 -16.00 -26.73 4.76
C VAL A 270 -16.11 -28.22 4.45
N PHE A 271 -15.84 -28.62 3.20
CA PHE A 271 -16.02 -30.01 2.78
C PHE A 271 -14.76 -30.88 2.98
N PHE A 272 -13.58 -30.37 2.71
CA PHE A 272 -12.33 -31.12 2.66
C PHE A 272 -11.29 -30.64 3.68
N GLY A 273 -11.52 -29.57 4.40
CA GLY A 273 -10.59 -29.05 5.41
C GLY A 273 -10.44 -30.01 6.60
N ALA A 274 -9.25 -30.00 7.21
CA ALA A 274 -9.02 -30.69 8.46
C ALA A 274 -9.88 -30.08 9.59
N GLU A 275 -10.18 -30.84 10.62
CA GLU A 275 -11.08 -30.42 11.72
C GLU A 275 -10.64 -29.09 12.36
N TYR A 276 -9.32 -28.87 12.55
CA TYR A 276 -8.81 -27.60 13.08
C TYR A 276 -9.04 -26.42 12.14
N GLN A 277 -9.04 -26.64 10.81
CA GLN A 277 -9.30 -25.59 9.81
C GLN A 277 -10.78 -25.22 9.78
N LYS A 278 -11.66 -26.23 9.84
CA LYS A 278 -13.10 -26.02 9.97
C LYS A 278 -13.43 -25.29 11.26
N ALA A 279 -12.87 -25.76 12.38
CA ALA A 279 -13.07 -25.14 13.68
C ALA A 279 -12.63 -23.65 13.68
N ARG A 280 -11.53 -23.34 13.02
CA ARG A 280 -11.03 -21.97 12.88
C ARG A 280 -11.92 -21.10 11.96
N LEU A 281 -12.46 -21.66 10.89
CA LEU A 281 -13.41 -20.97 10.01
C LEU A 281 -14.71 -20.66 10.76
N PHE A 282 -15.24 -21.63 11.51
CA PHE A 282 -16.49 -21.49 12.25
C PHE A 282 -16.34 -20.77 13.60
N SER A 283 -15.11 -20.58 14.11
CA SER A 283 -14.86 -19.90 15.39
C SER A 283 -15.38 -18.44 15.41
N VAL A 284 -15.50 -17.81 14.24
CA VAL A 284 -16.09 -16.47 14.11
C VAL A 284 -17.58 -16.48 14.45
N PHE A 285 -18.27 -17.59 14.13
CA PHE A 285 -19.73 -17.75 14.33
C PHE A 285 -20.06 -18.57 15.57
N ASN A 286 -19.17 -19.50 15.95
CA ASN A 286 -19.38 -20.41 17.07
C ASN A 286 -18.47 -20.02 18.25
N THR A 287 -19.05 -19.50 19.31
CA THR A 287 -18.37 -19.01 20.49
C THR A 287 -18.01 -20.09 21.53
N ALA A 288 -18.36 -21.36 21.29
CA ALA A 288 -18.30 -22.43 22.31
C ALA A 288 -16.98 -23.23 22.34
N GLY A 289 -15.94 -22.87 21.57
CA GLY A 289 -14.68 -23.63 21.50
C GLY A 289 -13.46 -22.89 22.06
N ASP A 290 -12.43 -23.63 22.46
CA ASP A 290 -11.13 -23.09 22.91
C ASP A 290 -10.47 -22.18 21.88
N GLN A 291 -10.73 -22.38 20.60
CA GLN A 291 -10.22 -21.55 19.51
C GLN A 291 -10.88 -20.17 19.45
N SER A 292 -12.04 -20.02 20.08
CA SER A 292 -12.77 -18.76 20.21
C SER A 292 -12.43 -18.01 21.49
N TYR A 293 -11.54 -18.56 22.33
CA TYR A 293 -11.19 -17.98 23.64
C TYR A 293 -10.80 -16.50 23.56
N GLN A 294 -9.89 -16.17 22.65
CA GLN A 294 -9.43 -14.78 22.46
C GLN A 294 -10.57 -13.83 22.04
N ILE A 295 -11.40 -14.27 21.10
CA ILE A 295 -12.54 -13.49 20.61
C ILE A 295 -13.60 -13.31 21.70
N ASN A 296 -13.89 -14.40 22.44
CA ASN A 296 -14.86 -14.36 23.54
C ASN A 296 -14.37 -13.47 24.66
N MET A 297 -13.07 -13.57 25.01
CA MET A 297 -12.47 -12.73 26.02
C MET A 297 -12.52 -11.24 25.62
N ALA A 298 -12.18 -10.93 24.35
CA ALA A 298 -12.27 -9.59 23.83
C ALA A 298 -13.72 -9.06 23.88
N ARG A 299 -14.71 -9.87 23.48
CA ARG A 299 -16.15 -9.51 23.55
C ARG A 299 -16.59 -9.25 24.99
N ASN A 300 -16.21 -10.09 25.92
CA ASN A 300 -16.53 -9.92 27.35
C ASN A 300 -15.91 -8.65 27.93
N LEU A 301 -14.66 -8.35 27.58
CA LEU A 301 -14.00 -7.11 27.99
C LEU A 301 -14.69 -5.88 27.43
N ILE A 302 -15.05 -5.91 26.13
CA ILE A 302 -15.78 -4.82 25.47
C ILE A 302 -17.15 -4.63 26.11
N SER A 303 -17.92 -5.72 26.33
CA SER A 303 -19.26 -5.64 26.92
C SER A 303 -19.24 -5.19 28.39
N GLY A 304 -18.15 -5.46 29.10
CA GLY A 304 -17.92 -5.02 30.48
C GLY A 304 -17.33 -3.61 30.62
N SER A 305 -17.01 -2.95 29.51
CA SER A 305 -16.38 -1.62 29.51
C SER A 305 -17.37 -0.52 29.90
N LYS A 306 -16.87 0.53 30.55
CA LYS A 306 -17.63 1.74 30.91
C LYS A 306 -17.37 2.84 29.87
N TRP A 307 -18.15 3.90 29.91
CA TRP A 307 -17.91 5.08 29.08
C TRP A 307 -16.59 5.76 29.43
N ILE A 308 -16.25 5.85 30.72
CA ILE A 308 -15.00 6.42 31.23
C ILE A 308 -14.49 5.52 32.37
N GLY A 309 -13.17 5.30 32.40
CA GLY A 309 -12.48 4.55 33.45
C GLY A 309 -12.58 3.04 33.32
N GLU A 310 -12.08 2.34 34.32
CA GLU A 310 -11.88 0.90 34.32
C GLU A 310 -13.21 0.13 34.27
N GLY A 311 -13.27 -0.84 33.34
CA GLY A 311 -14.40 -1.73 33.16
C GLY A 311 -14.57 -2.73 34.30
N ARG A 312 -15.64 -3.55 34.24
CA ARG A 312 -15.92 -4.58 35.24
C ARG A 312 -14.94 -5.76 35.21
N LEU A 313 -14.34 -6.02 34.04
CA LEU A 313 -13.39 -7.11 33.84
C LEU A 313 -12.00 -6.54 33.57
N ASN A 314 -11.00 -7.12 34.22
CA ASN A 314 -9.61 -6.71 34.08
C ASN A 314 -8.92 -7.56 33.00
N ALA A 315 -8.29 -6.90 32.03
CA ALA A 315 -7.58 -7.58 30.93
C ALA A 315 -6.17 -8.07 31.34
N LYS A 316 -5.70 -7.75 32.55
CA LYS A 316 -4.34 -8.09 33.02
C LYS A 316 -4.11 -9.60 33.00
N GLY A 317 -3.19 -10.04 32.17
CA GLY A 317 -2.75 -11.44 32.10
C GLY A 317 -3.70 -12.42 31.41
N PHE A 318 -4.90 -12.00 31.01
CA PHE A 318 -5.91 -12.92 30.45
C PHE A 318 -6.09 -12.79 28.92
N LEU A 319 -5.78 -11.64 28.33
CA LEU A 319 -5.95 -11.42 26.90
C LEU A 319 -4.61 -11.61 26.15
N PRO A 320 -4.42 -12.74 25.45
CA PRO A 320 -3.24 -12.92 24.60
C PRO A 320 -3.17 -11.82 23.54
N ALA A 321 -1.96 -11.36 23.20
CA ALA A 321 -1.74 -10.31 22.21
C ALA A 321 -2.44 -8.96 22.53
N ALA A 322 -2.71 -8.67 23.81
CA ALA A 322 -3.32 -7.41 24.24
C ALA A 322 -2.54 -6.18 23.78
N ALA A 323 -1.20 -6.28 23.72
CA ALA A 323 -0.31 -5.19 23.32
C ALA A 323 -0.11 -5.07 21.79
N SER A 324 -0.79 -5.88 20.98
CA SER A 324 -0.74 -5.84 19.52
C SER A 324 -2.14 -5.87 18.91
N ASP A 325 -2.69 -7.07 18.66
CA ASP A 325 -3.94 -7.25 17.91
C ASP A 325 -5.17 -6.74 18.69
N TYR A 326 -5.13 -6.80 20.03
CA TYR A 326 -6.23 -6.41 20.91
C TYR A 326 -5.98 -5.13 21.69
N ILE A 327 -5.07 -4.25 21.22
CA ILE A 327 -4.75 -2.98 21.90
C ILE A 327 -5.99 -2.10 22.10
N VAL A 328 -6.89 -2.05 21.14
CA VAL A 328 -8.14 -1.30 21.20
C VAL A 328 -9.04 -1.86 22.31
N THR A 329 -9.14 -3.19 22.42
CA THR A 329 -9.91 -3.86 23.49
C THR A 329 -9.32 -3.56 24.86
N TYR A 330 -7.99 -3.55 24.97
CA TYR A 330 -7.30 -3.19 26.22
C TYR A 330 -7.60 -1.74 26.61
N VAL A 331 -7.41 -0.79 25.69
CA VAL A 331 -7.69 0.65 25.94
C VAL A 331 -9.15 0.84 26.35
N MET A 332 -10.10 0.16 25.70
CA MET A 332 -11.51 0.23 26.02
C MET A 332 -11.81 -0.30 27.44
N SER A 333 -11.18 -1.40 27.83
CA SER A 333 -11.41 -2.03 29.13
C SER A 333 -10.83 -1.23 30.30
N TYR A 334 -9.73 -0.48 30.08
CA TYR A 334 -9.03 0.28 31.13
C TYR A 334 -9.43 1.74 31.20
N TYR A 335 -9.56 2.39 30.04
CA TYR A 335 -9.79 3.84 29.95
C TYR A 335 -11.21 4.19 29.54
N GLY A 336 -11.97 3.19 29.08
CA GLY A 336 -13.35 3.35 28.66
C GLY A 336 -13.52 3.63 27.17
N ILE A 337 -14.79 3.62 26.76
CA ILE A 337 -15.20 3.75 25.35
C ILE A 337 -14.76 5.10 24.76
N LEU A 338 -14.85 6.19 25.55
CA LEU A 338 -14.46 7.53 25.10
C LEU A 338 -12.98 7.61 24.72
N ALA A 339 -12.09 6.91 25.44
CA ALA A 339 -10.66 6.87 25.10
C ALA A 339 -10.43 6.25 23.71
N VAL A 340 -11.20 5.22 23.36
CA VAL A 340 -11.13 4.60 22.02
C VAL A 340 -11.71 5.52 20.95
N ILE A 341 -12.80 6.21 21.22
CA ILE A 341 -13.37 7.18 20.29
C ILE A 341 -12.35 8.28 19.96
N VAL A 342 -11.69 8.82 20.99
CA VAL A 342 -10.63 9.83 20.82
C VAL A 342 -9.40 9.27 20.08
N LEU A 343 -9.10 7.98 20.24
CA LEU A 343 -8.00 7.32 19.53
C LEU A 343 -8.29 7.16 18.02
N LEU A 344 -9.57 6.96 17.67
CA LEU A 344 -10.00 6.64 16.28
C LEU A 344 -10.47 7.87 15.50
N ALA A 345 -10.70 9.02 16.18
CA ALA A 345 -11.11 10.29 15.57
C ALA A 345 -9.92 11.10 15.05
#